data_ec7af25f935022703b0daea2c2a41d10
#
_entry.id   ec7af25f935022703b0daea2c2a41d10
#
_cell.length_a   1.000
_cell.length_b   1.000
_cell.length_c   1.000
_cell.angle_alpha   90.00
_cell.angle_beta   90.00
_cell.angle_gamma   90.00
#
_symmetry.space_group_name_H-M   'P 1'
#
loop_
_entity.id
_entity.type
_entity.pdbx_description
1 polymer ?
#
loop_
_entity_poly.entity_id
_entity_poly.type
_entity_poly.pdbx_seq_one_letter_code
_entity_poly.pdbx_strand_id
1 'polypeptide(L)'
;MTTDISNEKYHADGAISASMQKVMASHGPKAFYNSFLNPERPERKPTTAMLLGTLTHCAVLEPDELTKRFVAVSSRTTKKGKEEAKEAESKGMTAVTESDMANAIKMRDSVFAEPYAKKLLSEGIAEKSYWWDDKVSG
;
A
#
# COMPACT_ATOMS: atom_id res chain seq x y z
N MET A 1 16.55 -14.64 2.30
CA MET A 1 15.59 -15.44 1.53
C MET A 1 14.62 -14.49 0.83
N THR A 2 14.37 -14.65 -0.45
CA THR A 2 13.42 -13.82 -1.21
C THR A 2 12.23 -14.68 -1.58
N THR A 3 11.03 -14.22 -1.28
CA THR A 3 9.79 -14.92 -1.67
C THR A 3 8.82 -13.91 -2.27
N ASP A 4 8.10 -14.37 -3.28
CA ASP A 4 7.00 -13.61 -3.86
C ASP A 4 5.76 -13.90 -3.01
N ILE A 5 5.44 -12.98 -2.09
CA ILE A 5 4.29 -13.11 -1.19
C ILE A 5 3.39 -11.88 -1.31
N SER A 6 2.10 -12.10 -1.09
CA SER A 6 1.14 -10.99 -1.07
C SER A 6 1.45 -10.00 0.06
N ASN A 7 1.08 -8.73 -0.13
CA ASN A 7 1.24 -7.67 0.86
C ASN A 7 0.59 -8.02 2.21
N GLU A 8 -0.53 -8.72 2.20
CA GLU A 8 -1.22 -9.20 3.41
C GLU A 8 -0.36 -10.21 4.18
N LYS A 9 0.24 -11.19 3.50
CA LYS A 9 1.14 -12.16 4.12
C LYS A 9 2.42 -11.50 4.62
N TYR A 10 2.96 -10.51 3.87
CA TYR A 10 4.10 -9.73 4.30
C TYR A 10 3.85 -9.00 5.63
N HIS A 11 2.67 -8.34 5.76
CA HIS A 11 2.31 -7.64 7.00
C HIS A 11 1.86 -8.55 8.15
N ALA A 12 1.45 -9.78 7.87
CA ALA A 12 1.12 -10.78 8.88
C ALA A 12 2.35 -11.54 9.41
N ASP A 13 3.50 -11.39 8.74
CA ASP A 13 4.76 -12.00 9.18
C ASP A 13 5.23 -11.39 10.51
N GLY A 14 5.75 -12.24 11.40
CA GLY A 14 6.26 -11.82 12.70
C GLY A 14 7.64 -11.15 12.66
N ALA A 15 8.25 -11.02 11.48
CA ALA A 15 9.56 -10.40 11.33
C ALA A 15 9.50 -8.89 11.64
N ILE A 16 10.59 -8.38 12.19
CA ILE A 16 10.71 -6.97 12.59
C ILE A 16 11.02 -6.12 11.34
N SER A 17 10.12 -5.21 10.99
CA SER A 17 10.32 -4.27 9.89
C SER A 17 11.10 -3.01 10.33
N ALA A 18 11.65 -2.28 9.35
CA ALA A 18 12.31 -1.00 9.62
C ALA A 18 11.39 0.04 10.28
N SER A 19 10.08 0.05 9.98
CA SER A 19 9.11 0.91 10.63
C SER A 19 8.89 0.53 12.09
N MET A 20 8.89 -0.75 12.41
CA MET A 20 8.82 -1.25 13.79
C MET A 20 10.05 -0.83 14.60
N GLN A 21 11.25 -0.96 14.05
CA GLN A 21 12.49 -0.50 14.68
C GLN A 21 12.48 1.02 14.93
N LYS A 22 12.02 1.83 13.97
CA LYS A 22 11.89 3.27 14.13
C LYS A 22 10.95 3.66 15.28
N VAL A 23 9.80 3.01 15.40
CA VAL A 23 8.86 3.27 16.51
C VAL A 23 9.48 2.88 17.84
N MET A 24 10.16 1.73 17.92
CA MET A 24 10.84 1.32 19.13
C MET A 24 11.92 2.34 19.57
N ALA A 25 12.75 2.80 18.62
CA ALA A 25 13.83 3.74 18.88
C ALA A 25 13.33 5.15 19.25
N SER A 26 12.27 5.63 18.59
CA SER A 26 11.80 7.02 18.75
C SER A 26 10.78 7.19 19.86
N HIS A 27 9.95 6.18 20.13
CA HIS A 27 8.79 6.28 21.02
C HIS A 27 8.82 5.25 22.18
N GLY A 28 9.77 4.33 22.13
CA GLY A 28 10.00 3.33 23.18
C GLY A 28 9.06 2.11 23.15
N PRO A 29 9.28 1.16 24.08
CA PRO A 29 8.62 -0.17 24.08
C PRO A 29 7.09 -0.10 24.20
N LYS A 30 6.55 0.83 24.98
CA LYS A 30 5.09 0.97 25.17
C LYS A 30 4.39 1.38 23.87
N ALA A 31 4.98 2.32 23.14
CA ALA A 31 4.44 2.75 21.85
C ALA A 31 4.55 1.63 20.80
N PHE A 32 5.66 0.90 20.81
CA PHE A 32 5.85 -0.28 19.98
C PHE A 32 4.77 -1.35 20.24
N TYR A 33 4.56 -1.73 21.50
CA TYR A 33 3.53 -2.69 21.86
C TYR A 33 2.15 -2.26 21.38
N ASN A 34 1.75 -1.02 21.69
CA ASN A 34 0.43 -0.50 21.31
C ASN A 34 0.24 -0.40 19.80
N SER A 35 1.32 -0.17 19.05
CA SER A 35 1.25 0.01 17.59
C SER A 35 1.22 -1.31 16.82
N PHE A 36 1.89 -2.36 17.35
CA PHE A 36 2.14 -3.57 16.57
C PHE A 36 1.68 -4.86 17.26
N LEU A 37 1.75 -4.95 18.59
CA LEU A 37 1.52 -6.19 19.32
C LEU A 37 0.22 -6.23 20.11
N ASN A 38 -0.41 -5.08 20.38
CA ASN A 38 -1.63 -5.02 21.15
C ASN A 38 -2.81 -5.62 20.36
N PRO A 39 -3.41 -6.74 20.82
CA PRO A 39 -4.55 -7.36 20.14
C PRO A 39 -5.81 -6.48 20.14
N GLU A 40 -5.92 -5.55 21.12
CA GLU A 40 -7.05 -4.63 21.23
C GLU A 40 -6.84 -3.32 20.48
N ARG A 41 -5.75 -3.19 19.69
CA ARG A 41 -5.53 -1.96 18.93
C ARG A 41 -6.66 -1.73 17.93
N PRO A 42 -7.20 -0.50 17.85
CA PRO A 42 -8.22 -0.19 16.87
C PRO A 42 -7.63 -0.32 15.45
N GLU A 43 -8.41 -0.93 14.57
CA GLU A 43 -8.04 -1.02 13.15
C GLU A 43 -7.92 0.39 12.56
N ARG A 44 -6.76 0.69 11.99
CA ARG A 44 -6.51 1.99 11.34
C ARG A 44 -7.17 2.01 9.97
N LYS A 45 -8.22 2.80 9.85
CA LYS A 45 -8.79 3.08 8.53
C LYS A 45 -7.81 3.94 7.73
N PRO A 46 -7.52 3.58 6.48
CA PRO A 46 -6.62 4.38 5.64
C PRO A 46 -7.23 5.78 5.42
N THR A 47 -6.39 6.80 5.55
CA THR A 47 -6.77 8.17 5.19
C THR A 47 -6.85 8.32 3.67
N THR A 48 -7.51 9.38 3.19
CA THR A 48 -7.56 9.68 1.75
C THR A 48 -6.17 9.84 1.14
N ALA A 49 -5.24 10.46 1.87
CA ALA A 49 -3.86 10.61 1.42
C ALA A 49 -3.12 9.26 1.32
N MET A 50 -3.33 8.36 2.30
CA MET A 50 -2.77 7.00 2.24
C MET A 50 -3.34 6.21 1.06
N LEU A 51 -4.64 6.35 0.82
CA LEU A 51 -5.31 5.68 -0.29
C LEU A 51 -4.78 6.17 -1.65
N LEU A 52 -4.61 7.49 -1.82
CA LEU A 52 -4.01 8.06 -3.02
C LEU A 52 -2.55 7.59 -3.20
N GLY A 53 -1.79 7.50 -2.11
CA GLY A 53 -0.43 6.96 -2.13
C GLY A 53 -0.40 5.51 -2.60
N THR A 54 -1.25 4.64 -2.05
CA THR A 54 -1.35 3.23 -2.46
C THR A 54 -1.79 3.09 -3.91
N LEU A 55 -2.76 3.90 -4.34
CA LEU A 55 -3.24 3.94 -5.72
C LEU A 55 -2.13 4.33 -6.70
N THR A 56 -1.39 5.41 -6.39
CA THR A 56 -0.28 5.89 -7.21
C THR A 56 0.86 4.86 -7.27
N HIS A 57 1.19 4.26 -6.15
CA HIS A 57 2.19 3.20 -6.04
C HIS A 57 1.83 2.01 -6.94
N CYS A 58 0.59 1.54 -6.86
CA CYS A 58 0.09 0.48 -7.74
C CYS A 58 0.13 0.89 -9.22
N ALA A 59 -0.28 2.13 -9.56
CA ALA A 59 -0.27 2.61 -10.93
C ALA A 59 1.14 2.67 -11.54
N VAL A 60 2.18 2.95 -10.74
CA VAL A 60 3.58 3.03 -11.18
C VAL A 60 4.25 1.66 -11.24
N LEU A 61 4.10 0.85 -10.20
CA LEU A 61 4.87 -0.38 -10.02
C LEU A 61 4.13 -1.64 -10.51
N GLU A 62 2.80 -1.63 -10.45
CA GLU A 62 1.95 -2.78 -10.79
C GLU A 62 0.78 -2.35 -11.69
N PRO A 63 1.03 -1.74 -12.87
CA PRO A 63 -0.04 -1.16 -13.70
C PRO A 63 -1.11 -2.18 -14.12
N ASP A 64 -0.75 -3.44 -14.29
CA ASP A 64 -1.68 -4.52 -14.64
C ASP A 64 -2.64 -4.91 -13.50
N GLU A 65 -2.27 -4.59 -12.27
CA GLU A 65 -3.09 -4.83 -11.08
C GLU A 65 -4.02 -3.64 -10.75
N LEU A 66 -3.78 -2.48 -11.35
CA LEU A 66 -4.52 -1.24 -11.05
C LEU A 66 -6.03 -1.44 -11.18
N THR A 67 -6.48 -1.96 -12.31
CA THR A 67 -7.91 -2.17 -12.61
C THR A 67 -8.52 -3.36 -11.89
N LYS A 68 -7.70 -4.27 -11.37
CA LYS A 68 -8.16 -5.42 -10.56
C LYS A 68 -8.35 -5.03 -9.09
N ARG A 69 -7.51 -4.11 -8.59
CA ARG A 69 -7.51 -3.70 -7.18
C ARG A 69 -8.33 -2.45 -6.90
N PHE A 70 -8.47 -1.57 -7.89
CA PHE A 70 -9.14 -0.28 -7.71
C PHE A 70 -10.23 -0.07 -8.74
N VAL A 71 -11.31 0.58 -8.31
CA VAL A 71 -12.40 1.03 -9.18
C VAL A 71 -12.71 2.51 -8.92
N ALA A 72 -12.87 3.26 -9.99
CA ALA A 72 -13.25 4.67 -9.90
C ALA A 72 -14.76 4.78 -9.65
N VAL A 73 -15.14 5.58 -8.64
CA VAL A 73 -16.52 5.91 -8.31
C VAL A 73 -16.73 7.43 -8.39
N SER A 74 -17.93 7.86 -8.73
CA SER A 74 -18.23 9.28 -8.92
C SER A 74 -17.99 10.13 -7.67
N SER A 75 -18.32 9.58 -6.50
CA SER A 75 -18.11 10.26 -5.21
C SER A 75 -18.19 9.25 -4.07
N ARG A 76 -17.37 9.44 -3.02
CA ARG A 76 -17.42 8.62 -1.80
C ARG A 76 -18.40 9.16 -0.74
N THR A 77 -19.00 10.32 -0.98
CA THR A 77 -19.87 10.99 0.00
C THR A 77 -21.34 10.88 -0.35
N THR A 78 -21.70 10.80 -1.63
CA THR A 78 -23.07 10.66 -2.10
C THR A 78 -23.64 9.27 -1.83
N LYS A 79 -24.96 9.14 -1.75
CA LYS A 79 -25.66 7.85 -1.55
C LYS A 79 -25.27 6.85 -2.63
N LYS A 80 -25.35 7.27 -3.89
CA LYS A 80 -24.97 6.46 -5.07
C LYS A 80 -23.51 6.01 -5.01
N GLY A 81 -22.58 6.92 -4.74
CA GLY A 81 -21.16 6.59 -4.66
C GLY A 81 -20.81 5.67 -3.48
N LYS A 82 -21.58 5.73 -2.37
CA LYS A 82 -21.44 4.78 -1.26
C LYS A 82 -21.95 3.38 -1.63
N GLU A 83 -23.00 3.29 -2.44
CA GLU A 83 -23.49 2.01 -2.96
C GLU A 83 -22.49 1.39 -3.95
N GLU A 84 -21.94 2.20 -4.87
CA GLU A 84 -20.86 1.79 -5.78
C GLU A 84 -19.62 1.31 -5.03
N ALA A 85 -19.23 2.02 -3.96
CA ALA A 85 -18.10 1.63 -3.12
C ALA A 85 -18.32 0.30 -2.41
N LYS A 86 -19.52 0.07 -1.86
CA LYS A 86 -19.88 -1.22 -1.23
C LYS A 86 -19.87 -2.37 -2.22
N GLU A 87 -20.36 -2.14 -3.43
CA GLU A 87 -20.31 -3.15 -4.48
C GLU A 87 -18.86 -3.49 -4.86
N ALA A 88 -17.99 -2.48 -4.97
CA ALA A 88 -16.56 -2.68 -5.19
C ALA A 88 -15.90 -3.51 -4.08
N GLU A 89 -16.17 -3.14 -2.82
CA GLU A 89 -15.65 -3.86 -1.64
C GLU A 89 -16.12 -5.33 -1.62
N SER A 90 -17.36 -5.61 -2.00
CA SER A 90 -17.88 -6.99 -2.10
C SER A 90 -17.15 -7.83 -3.15
N LYS A 91 -16.54 -7.19 -4.13
CA LYS A 91 -15.68 -7.80 -5.17
C LYS A 91 -14.20 -7.81 -4.80
N GLY A 92 -13.85 -7.40 -3.58
CA GLY A 92 -12.45 -7.29 -3.12
C GLY A 92 -11.69 -6.11 -3.72
N MET A 93 -12.40 -5.13 -4.31
CA MET A 93 -11.79 -3.95 -4.92
C MET A 93 -11.89 -2.74 -3.99
N THR A 94 -10.93 -1.85 -4.09
CA THR A 94 -10.93 -0.59 -3.35
C THR A 94 -11.54 0.54 -4.19
N ALA A 95 -12.60 1.17 -3.70
CA ALA A 95 -13.22 2.31 -4.36
C ALA A 95 -12.39 3.59 -4.15
N VAL A 96 -12.07 4.26 -5.24
CA VAL A 96 -11.38 5.57 -5.26
C VAL A 96 -12.22 6.57 -6.07
N THR A 97 -12.01 7.88 -5.86
CA THR A 97 -12.73 8.85 -6.70
C THR A 97 -12.14 8.91 -8.11
N GLU A 98 -12.95 9.28 -9.09
CA GLU A 98 -12.48 9.51 -10.47
C GLU A 98 -11.32 10.52 -10.50
N SER A 99 -11.38 11.54 -9.66
CA SER A 99 -10.32 12.54 -9.52
C SER A 99 -9.02 11.93 -9.00
N ASP A 100 -9.09 11.08 -7.97
CA ASP A 100 -7.91 10.41 -7.41
C ASP A 100 -7.30 9.44 -8.43
N MET A 101 -8.14 8.69 -9.16
CA MET A 101 -7.69 7.80 -10.22
C MET A 101 -6.97 8.60 -11.33
N ALA A 102 -7.56 9.69 -11.79
CA ALA A 102 -6.95 10.55 -12.81
C ALA A 102 -5.63 11.17 -12.33
N ASN A 103 -5.55 11.58 -11.06
CA ASN A 103 -4.33 12.11 -10.47
C ASN A 103 -3.22 11.04 -10.38
N ALA A 104 -3.56 9.83 -9.95
CA ALA A 104 -2.60 8.73 -9.89
C ALA A 104 -2.05 8.37 -11.28
N ILE A 105 -2.90 8.36 -12.31
CA ILE A 105 -2.48 8.15 -13.70
C ILE A 105 -1.54 9.26 -14.18
N LYS A 106 -1.86 10.53 -13.90
CA LYS A 106 -0.98 11.66 -14.25
C LYS A 106 0.38 11.57 -13.55
N MET A 107 0.40 11.18 -12.26
CA MET A 107 1.64 10.98 -11.52
C MET A 107 2.47 9.85 -12.12
N ARG A 108 1.85 8.72 -12.47
CA ARG A 108 2.49 7.62 -13.19
C ARG A 108 3.10 8.10 -14.51
N ASP A 109 2.31 8.80 -15.32
CA ASP A 109 2.74 9.28 -16.64
C ASP A 109 3.92 10.24 -16.52
N SER A 110 3.95 11.09 -15.47
CA SER A 110 5.08 11.98 -15.17
C SER A 110 6.35 11.19 -14.81
N VAL A 111 6.22 10.11 -14.04
CA VAL A 111 7.36 9.23 -13.71
C VAL A 111 7.91 8.55 -14.97
N PHE A 112 7.04 8.02 -15.83
CA PHE A 112 7.45 7.34 -17.07
C PHE A 112 7.89 8.31 -18.18
N ALA A 113 7.58 9.59 -18.08
CA ALA A 113 8.12 10.63 -18.96
C ALA A 113 9.62 10.89 -18.71
N GLU A 114 10.13 10.60 -17.50
CA GLU A 114 11.53 10.69 -17.16
C GLU A 114 12.28 9.45 -17.66
N PRO A 115 13.21 9.57 -18.64
CA PRO A 115 13.85 8.42 -19.28
C PRO A 115 14.61 7.51 -18.30
N TYR A 116 15.27 8.09 -17.30
CA TYR A 116 16.03 7.32 -16.31
C TYR A 116 15.11 6.53 -15.37
N ALA A 117 14.05 7.15 -14.89
CA ALA A 117 13.05 6.48 -14.06
C ALA A 117 12.35 5.34 -14.82
N LYS A 118 11.97 5.61 -16.07
CA LYS A 118 11.39 4.60 -16.97
C LYS A 118 12.32 3.40 -17.14
N LYS A 119 13.62 3.64 -17.39
CA LYS A 119 14.62 2.57 -17.52
C LYS A 119 14.69 1.72 -16.24
N LEU A 120 14.85 2.35 -15.07
CA LEU A 120 14.93 1.63 -13.79
C LEU A 120 13.69 0.78 -13.52
N LEU A 121 12.50 1.32 -13.77
CA LEU A 121 11.24 0.62 -13.53
C LEU A 121 10.98 -0.51 -14.52
N SER A 122 11.46 -0.40 -15.76
CA SER A 122 11.30 -1.45 -16.77
C SER A 122 12.28 -2.62 -16.62
N GLU A 123 13.44 -2.38 -16.00
CA GLU A 123 14.46 -3.41 -15.77
C GLU A 123 14.37 -4.06 -14.38
N GLY A 124 13.59 -3.46 -13.47
CA GLY A 124 13.42 -3.90 -12.10
C GLY A 124 12.30 -4.94 -11.91
N ILE A 125 12.32 -5.60 -10.76
CA ILE A 125 11.20 -6.40 -10.26
C ILE A 125 10.55 -5.60 -9.14
N ALA A 126 9.30 -5.17 -9.36
CA ALA A 126 8.56 -4.41 -8.37
C ALA A 126 8.11 -5.30 -7.20
N GLU A 127 7.95 -4.70 -6.02
CA GLU A 127 7.33 -5.27 -4.82
C GLU A 127 7.95 -6.60 -4.33
N LYS A 128 9.22 -6.85 -4.60
CA LYS A 128 9.90 -8.06 -4.13
C LYS A 128 10.23 -7.97 -2.64
N SER A 129 9.75 -8.92 -1.87
CA SER A 129 9.99 -9.00 -0.44
C SER A 129 11.31 -9.70 -0.11
N TYR A 130 12.03 -9.18 0.88
CA TYR A 130 13.31 -9.74 1.34
C TYR A 130 13.28 -9.95 2.83
N TRP A 131 13.78 -11.12 3.28
CA TRP A 131 14.02 -11.47 4.68
C TRP A 131 15.48 -11.87 4.87
N TRP A 132 16.01 -11.55 6.00
CA TRP A 132 17.33 -12.02 6.44
C TRP A 132 17.33 -12.24 7.93
N ASP A 133 18.18 -13.14 8.39
CA ASP A 133 18.44 -13.34 9.80
C ASP A 133 19.60 -12.44 10.22
N ASP A 134 19.39 -11.65 11.26
CA ASP A 134 20.47 -10.84 11.84
C ASP A 134 21.30 -11.73 12.77
N LYS A 135 22.59 -11.88 12.44
CA LYS A 135 23.53 -12.71 13.21
C LYS A 135 23.83 -12.17 14.61
N VAL A 136 23.51 -10.92 14.89
CA VAL A 136 23.79 -10.25 16.17
C VAL A 136 22.61 -10.33 17.11
N SER A 137 21.40 -10.19 16.59
CA SER A 137 20.16 -10.16 17.40
C SER A 137 19.37 -11.48 17.37
N GLY A 138 19.71 -12.39 16.51
CA GLY A 138 19.04 -13.69 16.40
C GLY A 138 17.86 -13.65 15.44
#